data_9d62073644deae3106c85f32d19340c9
#
_entry.id   9d62073644deae3106c85f32d19340c9
#
_cell.length_a   1.000
_cell.length_b   1.000
_cell.length_c   1.000
_cell.angle_alpha   90.00
_cell.angle_beta   90.00
_cell.angle_gamma   90.00
#
_symmetry.space_group_name_H-M   'P 1'
#
loop_
_entity.id
_entity.type
_entity.pdbx_description
1 polymer ?
#
loop_
_entity_poly.entity_id
_entity_poly.type
_entity_poly.pdbx_seq_one_letter_code
_entity_poly.pdbx_strand_id
1 'polypeptide(L)'
;NSFSDFAKAKCIFVIGSNMTEAHPVAASFVKQAVLAGARLFVADPRRTALADMAERYYSLKVGSDVAFLNGVMNVLIQENLYDKAYVDSRCTGFEELKAKVLEYPPEKAAKICGIPANEIRRLARDLASVKPAMLMYTLGITEHTCGVNNVLSCANLQMLLGNVGFECAGVNPLRGQNNVQGACDMGALPNVFHAYQSVANAEIRAKFEKAWNVKDLPAKPGLMIPQMVEGLAKGEIKAFYLFGENMANSEPDIHHMEKTLANTEFLVCQDIFPTETTRFAHVILPAAAWSENDGTFTNSERRVSRVRTASPPPGDAKPNWWIFKEIARRFGQNWESNSAQELWDNEISVLGPSMAGIRYARLEGDGLQWPVPNADHPGTSYLHRDRFTAGMGTLVPVEW
;
A
#
# COMPACT_ATOMS: atom_id res chain seq x y z
N ASN A 1 -9.53 -4.26 5.52
CA ASN A 1 -10.23 -4.68 6.74
C ASN A 1 -9.23 -4.85 7.90
N SER A 2 -9.73 -5.00 9.12
CA SER A 2 -8.91 -5.30 10.29
C SER A 2 -8.37 -6.73 10.24
N PHE A 3 -7.23 -7.00 10.86
CA PHE A 3 -6.71 -8.37 10.97
C PHE A 3 -7.64 -9.28 11.77
N SER A 4 -8.36 -8.75 12.75
CA SER A 4 -9.38 -9.48 13.48
C SER A 4 -10.54 -9.98 12.60
N ASP A 5 -10.84 -9.28 11.50
CA ASP A 5 -11.83 -9.70 10.52
C ASP A 5 -11.38 -10.93 9.73
N PHE A 6 -10.06 -11.10 9.55
CA PHE A 6 -9.50 -12.25 8.84
C PHE A 6 -9.89 -13.56 9.51
N ALA A 7 -9.84 -13.61 10.86
CA ALA A 7 -10.24 -14.80 11.63
C ALA A 7 -11.74 -15.15 11.54
N LYS A 8 -12.57 -14.19 11.11
CA LYS A 8 -14.03 -14.35 11.00
C LYS A 8 -14.50 -14.52 9.56
N ALA A 9 -13.61 -14.41 8.58
CA ALA A 9 -13.95 -14.56 7.17
C ALA A 9 -14.45 -15.96 6.87
N LYS A 10 -15.41 -16.11 5.97
CA LYS A 10 -15.96 -17.39 5.54
C LYS A 10 -15.32 -17.93 4.27
N CYS A 11 -14.80 -17.05 3.46
CA CYS A 11 -14.08 -17.35 2.23
C CYS A 11 -12.88 -16.41 2.09
N ILE A 12 -11.72 -16.96 1.78
CA ILE A 12 -10.47 -16.19 1.61
C ILE A 12 -9.82 -16.64 0.32
N PHE A 13 -9.52 -15.67 -0.55
CA PHE A 13 -8.72 -15.87 -1.75
C PHE A 13 -7.39 -15.15 -1.61
N VAL A 14 -6.29 -15.88 -1.57
CA VAL A 14 -4.93 -15.36 -1.49
C VAL A 14 -4.28 -15.51 -2.85
N ILE A 15 -3.78 -14.42 -3.42
CA ILE A 15 -3.11 -14.41 -4.72
C ILE A 15 -1.78 -13.65 -4.64
N GLY A 16 -0.71 -14.25 -5.20
CA GLY A 16 0.62 -13.63 -5.23
C GLY A 16 1.16 -13.24 -3.85
N SER A 17 1.00 -14.15 -2.85
CA SER A 17 1.38 -13.86 -1.46
C SER A 17 1.86 -15.08 -0.69
N ASN A 18 3.10 -15.01 -0.20
CA ASN A 18 3.62 -15.95 0.80
C ASN A 18 3.49 -15.36 2.22
N MET A 19 2.26 -15.14 2.64
CA MET A 19 2.00 -14.44 3.90
C MET A 19 2.43 -15.21 5.15
N THR A 20 2.65 -16.52 5.07
CA THR A 20 3.16 -17.30 6.21
C THR A 20 4.60 -16.95 6.56
N GLU A 21 5.38 -16.49 5.61
CA GLU A 21 6.75 -16.02 5.81
C GLU A 21 6.81 -14.51 5.98
N ALA A 22 6.19 -13.75 5.06
CA ALA A 22 6.29 -12.29 5.04
C ALA A 22 5.35 -11.57 6.02
N HIS A 23 4.22 -12.20 6.40
CA HIS A 23 3.19 -11.63 7.27
C HIS A 23 2.66 -12.67 8.28
N PRO A 24 3.54 -13.26 9.13
CA PRO A 24 3.18 -14.44 9.96
C PRO A 24 2.03 -14.17 10.93
N VAL A 25 1.94 -12.95 11.47
CA VAL A 25 0.84 -12.56 12.37
C VAL A 25 -0.49 -12.53 11.61
N ALA A 26 -0.55 -11.86 10.44
CA ALA A 26 -1.75 -11.85 9.60
C ALA A 26 -2.14 -13.28 9.14
N ALA A 27 -1.14 -14.11 8.79
CA ALA A 27 -1.35 -15.51 8.42
C ALA A 27 -1.95 -16.34 9.56
N SER A 28 -1.64 -16.01 10.83
CA SER A 28 -2.24 -16.72 11.98
C SER A 28 -3.75 -16.52 12.06
N PHE A 29 -4.25 -15.32 11.75
CA PHE A 29 -5.70 -15.06 11.67
C PHE A 29 -6.36 -15.81 10.51
N VAL A 30 -5.71 -15.89 9.35
CA VAL A 30 -6.20 -16.69 8.22
C VAL A 30 -6.26 -18.18 8.59
N LYS A 31 -5.21 -18.71 9.24
CA LYS A 31 -5.21 -20.10 9.71
C LYS A 31 -6.33 -20.38 10.72
N GLN A 32 -6.60 -19.42 11.63
CA GLN A 32 -7.73 -19.54 12.55
C GLN A 32 -9.07 -19.62 11.81
N ALA A 33 -9.29 -18.79 10.79
CA ALA A 33 -10.49 -18.83 9.97
C ALA A 33 -10.64 -20.20 9.28
N VAL A 34 -9.57 -20.73 8.69
CA VAL A 34 -9.57 -22.06 8.04
C VAL A 34 -9.91 -23.18 9.03
N LEU A 35 -9.30 -23.15 10.22
CA LEU A 35 -9.60 -24.12 11.29
C LEU A 35 -11.05 -24.01 11.79
N ALA A 36 -11.65 -22.82 11.68
CA ALA A 36 -13.06 -22.58 11.98
C ALA A 36 -14.02 -22.92 10.82
N GLY A 37 -13.50 -23.44 9.70
CA GLY A 37 -14.28 -23.90 8.55
C GLY A 37 -14.38 -22.91 7.38
N ALA A 38 -13.58 -21.83 7.36
CA ALA A 38 -13.51 -20.95 6.21
C ALA A 38 -12.92 -21.67 4.99
N ARG A 39 -13.46 -21.39 3.81
CA ARG A 39 -12.91 -21.86 2.55
C ARG A 39 -11.68 -21.02 2.18
N LEU A 40 -10.58 -21.66 1.84
CA LEU A 40 -9.34 -21.01 1.43
C LEU A 40 -8.96 -21.42 0.02
N PHE A 41 -8.72 -20.44 -0.83
CA PHE A 41 -8.20 -20.60 -2.18
C PHE A 41 -6.86 -19.85 -2.30
N VAL A 42 -5.86 -20.49 -2.88
CA VAL A 42 -4.52 -19.89 -3.03
C VAL A 42 -4.09 -19.97 -4.49
N ALA A 43 -3.69 -18.83 -5.06
CA ALA A 43 -3.14 -18.73 -6.41
C ALA A 43 -1.73 -18.12 -6.34
N ASP A 44 -0.72 -18.91 -6.66
CA ASP A 44 0.69 -18.51 -6.60
C ASP A 44 1.51 -19.46 -7.48
N PRO A 45 2.52 -19.00 -8.23
CA PRO A 45 3.42 -19.90 -8.98
C PRO A 45 4.15 -20.88 -8.07
N ARG A 46 4.45 -20.46 -6.83
CA ARG A 46 5.10 -21.28 -5.80
C ARG A 46 4.08 -21.85 -4.83
N ARG A 47 4.17 -23.16 -4.56
CA ARG A 47 3.35 -23.80 -3.51
C ARG A 47 3.84 -23.34 -2.13
N THR A 48 3.18 -22.35 -1.57
CA THR A 48 3.46 -21.80 -0.24
C THR A 48 2.89 -22.67 0.87
N ALA A 49 3.36 -22.50 2.11
CA ALA A 49 2.80 -23.26 3.25
C ALA A 49 1.29 -23.02 3.46
N LEU A 50 0.77 -21.86 3.07
CA LEU A 50 -0.67 -21.61 3.14
C LEU A 50 -1.45 -22.41 2.09
N ALA A 51 -0.84 -22.71 0.93
CA ALA A 51 -1.42 -23.53 -0.11
C ALA A 51 -1.67 -24.98 0.35
N ASP A 52 -0.91 -25.47 1.34
CA ASP A 52 -1.12 -26.81 1.92
C ASP A 52 -2.37 -26.89 2.79
N MET A 53 -2.87 -25.76 3.28
CA MET A 53 -4.13 -25.66 4.02
C MET A 53 -5.32 -25.29 3.12
N ALA A 54 -5.06 -24.93 1.86
CA ALA A 54 -6.09 -24.46 0.95
C ALA A 54 -7.00 -25.61 0.49
N GLU A 55 -8.30 -25.32 0.36
CA GLU A 55 -9.23 -26.22 -0.32
C GLU A 55 -8.78 -26.45 -1.77
N ARG A 56 -8.22 -25.40 -2.40
CA ARG A 56 -7.61 -25.48 -3.74
C ARG A 56 -6.42 -24.56 -3.88
N TYR A 57 -5.43 -25.07 -4.59
CA TYR A 57 -4.23 -24.34 -4.98
C TYR A 57 -4.15 -24.26 -6.52
N TYR A 58 -3.88 -23.08 -7.01
CA TYR A 58 -3.75 -22.74 -8.44
C TYR A 58 -2.31 -22.28 -8.73
N SER A 59 -1.52 -23.15 -9.37
CA SER A 59 -0.13 -22.84 -9.76
C SER A 59 -0.12 -22.15 -11.11
N LEU A 60 -0.33 -20.82 -11.11
CA LEU A 60 -0.32 -20.05 -12.36
C LEU A 60 1.08 -19.76 -12.87
N LYS A 61 1.20 -19.56 -14.19
CA LYS A 61 2.43 -19.05 -14.79
C LYS A 61 2.66 -17.61 -14.35
N VAL A 62 3.92 -17.27 -14.07
CA VAL A 62 4.32 -15.90 -13.71
C VAL A 62 3.89 -14.92 -14.80
N GLY A 63 3.31 -13.78 -14.39
CA GLY A 63 2.84 -12.71 -15.28
C GLY A 63 1.49 -12.99 -15.97
N SER A 64 0.75 -14.02 -15.54
CA SER A 64 -0.54 -14.37 -16.14
C SER A 64 -1.75 -14.02 -15.25
N ASP A 65 -1.56 -13.25 -14.21
CA ASP A 65 -2.55 -12.91 -13.21
C ASP A 65 -3.78 -12.24 -13.80
N VAL A 66 -3.59 -11.23 -14.67
CA VAL A 66 -4.70 -10.55 -15.38
C VAL A 66 -5.52 -11.54 -16.20
N ALA A 67 -4.87 -12.41 -16.99
CA ALA A 67 -5.58 -13.39 -17.83
C ALA A 67 -6.37 -14.39 -16.98
N PHE A 68 -5.79 -14.85 -15.86
CA PHE A 68 -6.45 -15.75 -14.93
C PHE A 68 -7.69 -15.09 -14.31
N LEU A 69 -7.54 -13.87 -13.75
CA LEU A 69 -8.63 -13.12 -13.13
C LEU A 69 -9.71 -12.74 -14.13
N ASN A 70 -9.32 -12.33 -15.36
CA ASN A 70 -10.29 -12.08 -16.44
C ASN A 70 -11.08 -13.35 -16.79
N GLY A 71 -10.43 -14.52 -16.81
CA GLY A 71 -11.10 -15.79 -17.03
C GLY A 71 -12.11 -16.13 -15.91
N VAL A 72 -11.78 -15.84 -14.65
CA VAL A 72 -12.71 -15.98 -13.51
C VAL A 72 -13.89 -15.02 -13.66
N MET A 73 -13.61 -13.74 -13.94
CA MET A 73 -14.65 -12.71 -14.12
C MET A 73 -15.54 -12.99 -15.35
N ASN A 74 -14.99 -13.58 -16.42
CA ASN A 74 -15.76 -14.04 -17.58
C ASN A 74 -16.85 -15.01 -17.14
N VAL A 75 -16.52 -16.02 -16.35
CA VAL A 75 -17.48 -17.00 -15.84
C VAL A 75 -18.53 -16.33 -14.96
N LEU A 76 -18.11 -15.45 -14.05
CA LEU A 76 -19.05 -14.72 -13.18
C LEU A 76 -20.11 -13.95 -13.98
N ILE A 77 -19.70 -13.32 -15.08
CA ILE A 77 -20.60 -12.55 -15.93
C ILE A 77 -21.46 -13.46 -16.81
N GLN A 78 -20.88 -14.45 -17.46
CA GLN A 78 -21.57 -15.37 -18.36
C GLN A 78 -22.64 -16.21 -17.66
N GLU A 79 -22.34 -16.64 -16.44
CA GLU A 79 -23.24 -17.45 -15.61
C GLU A 79 -24.14 -16.62 -14.68
N ASN A 80 -24.09 -15.26 -14.78
CA ASN A 80 -24.83 -14.32 -13.91
C ASN A 80 -24.58 -14.57 -12.41
N LEU A 81 -23.34 -14.87 -12.03
CA LEU A 81 -22.95 -15.13 -10.65
C LEU A 81 -22.45 -13.87 -9.93
N TYR A 82 -22.27 -12.75 -10.62
CA TYR A 82 -21.86 -11.49 -10.01
C TYR A 82 -23.03 -10.82 -9.25
N ASP A 83 -22.71 -9.96 -8.29
CA ASP A 83 -23.71 -9.21 -7.52
C ASP A 83 -24.24 -8.03 -8.33
N LYS A 84 -25.28 -8.28 -9.11
CA LYS A 84 -25.88 -7.25 -9.97
C LYS A 84 -26.34 -6.02 -9.18
N ALA A 85 -26.99 -6.22 -8.03
CA ALA A 85 -27.52 -5.12 -7.22
C ALA A 85 -26.40 -4.22 -6.69
N TYR A 86 -25.29 -4.83 -6.26
CA TYR A 86 -24.10 -4.10 -5.82
C TYR A 86 -23.47 -3.32 -6.99
N VAL A 87 -23.28 -3.98 -8.13
CA VAL A 87 -22.68 -3.36 -9.32
C VAL A 87 -23.50 -2.17 -9.79
N ASP A 88 -24.81 -2.35 -9.94
CA ASP A 88 -25.71 -1.29 -10.42
C ASP A 88 -25.77 -0.09 -9.46
N SER A 89 -25.67 -0.32 -8.14
CA SER A 89 -25.83 0.75 -7.15
C SER A 89 -24.50 1.41 -6.73
N ARG A 90 -23.36 0.73 -6.87
CA ARG A 90 -22.08 1.16 -6.32
C ARG A 90 -20.94 1.27 -7.33
N CYS A 91 -21.12 0.78 -8.56
CA CYS A 91 -20.05 0.75 -9.56
C CYS A 91 -20.41 1.46 -10.86
N THR A 92 -19.39 1.91 -11.58
CA THR A 92 -19.43 2.38 -12.97
C THR A 92 -18.49 1.55 -13.83
N GLY A 93 -18.59 1.63 -15.16
CA GLY A 93 -17.67 0.96 -16.08
C GLY A 93 -17.94 -0.55 -16.27
N PHE A 94 -19.16 -1.01 -15.94
CA PHE A 94 -19.48 -2.45 -16.04
C PHE A 94 -19.49 -2.97 -17.47
N GLU A 95 -20.07 -2.23 -18.42
CA GLU A 95 -20.17 -2.71 -19.81
C GLU A 95 -18.79 -2.74 -20.49
N GLU A 96 -17.91 -1.79 -20.18
CA GLU A 96 -16.54 -1.76 -20.68
C GLU A 96 -15.72 -2.92 -20.11
N LEU A 97 -15.82 -3.18 -18.80
CA LEU A 97 -15.18 -4.35 -18.18
C LEU A 97 -15.72 -5.65 -18.77
N LYS A 98 -17.05 -5.78 -18.91
CA LYS A 98 -17.71 -6.95 -19.49
C LYS A 98 -17.21 -7.22 -20.91
N ALA A 99 -17.16 -6.20 -21.76
CA ALA A 99 -16.64 -6.34 -23.13
C ALA A 99 -15.21 -6.89 -23.13
N LYS A 100 -14.33 -6.37 -22.23
CA LYS A 100 -12.95 -6.82 -22.12
C LYS A 100 -12.84 -8.26 -21.59
N VAL A 101 -13.54 -8.62 -20.53
CA VAL A 101 -13.41 -9.97 -19.94
C VAL A 101 -14.04 -11.05 -20.82
N LEU A 102 -15.01 -10.71 -21.71
CA LEU A 102 -15.55 -11.63 -22.69
C LEU A 102 -14.52 -12.10 -23.73
N GLU A 103 -13.43 -11.34 -23.91
CA GLU A 103 -12.29 -11.75 -24.75
C GLU A 103 -11.44 -12.87 -24.10
N TYR A 104 -11.68 -13.20 -22.81
CA TYR A 104 -10.95 -14.18 -22.02
C TYR A 104 -11.83 -15.36 -21.59
N PRO A 105 -12.44 -16.13 -22.52
CA PRO A 105 -13.12 -17.34 -22.12
C PRO A 105 -12.15 -18.27 -21.38
N PRO A 106 -12.63 -19.11 -20.45
CA PRO A 106 -11.77 -19.95 -19.61
C PRO A 106 -10.75 -20.78 -20.39
N GLU A 107 -11.06 -21.18 -21.63
CA GLU A 107 -10.15 -21.94 -22.52
C GLU A 107 -8.97 -21.08 -22.99
N LYS A 108 -9.19 -19.78 -23.28
CA LYS A 108 -8.12 -18.85 -23.63
C LYS A 108 -7.27 -18.51 -22.40
N ALA A 109 -7.92 -18.19 -21.29
CA ALA A 109 -7.24 -17.93 -20.02
C ALA A 109 -6.36 -19.13 -19.60
N ALA A 110 -6.88 -20.35 -19.71
CA ALA A 110 -6.15 -21.59 -19.39
C ALA A 110 -4.85 -21.75 -20.21
N LYS A 111 -4.87 -21.44 -21.50
CA LYS A 111 -3.68 -21.49 -22.36
C LYS A 111 -2.60 -20.51 -21.90
N ILE A 112 -3.01 -19.36 -21.39
CA ILE A 112 -2.12 -18.29 -20.91
C ILE A 112 -1.58 -18.66 -19.51
N CYS A 113 -2.47 -18.87 -18.54
CA CYS A 113 -2.09 -19.01 -17.13
C CYS A 113 -1.67 -20.43 -16.72
N GLY A 114 -1.98 -21.44 -17.55
CA GLY A 114 -1.65 -22.84 -17.25
C GLY A 114 -2.66 -23.54 -16.32
N ILE A 115 -3.69 -22.83 -15.83
CA ILE A 115 -4.75 -23.44 -15.00
C ILE A 115 -5.83 -24.02 -15.93
N PRO A 116 -6.27 -25.28 -15.74
CA PRO A 116 -7.32 -25.87 -16.56
C PRO A 116 -8.61 -25.04 -16.55
N ALA A 117 -9.29 -24.94 -17.69
CA ALA A 117 -10.50 -24.13 -17.86
C ALA A 117 -11.64 -24.53 -16.89
N ASN A 118 -11.79 -25.83 -16.58
CA ASN A 118 -12.74 -26.32 -15.59
C ASN A 118 -12.42 -25.83 -14.17
N GLU A 119 -11.13 -25.69 -13.81
CA GLU A 119 -10.73 -25.16 -12.50
C GLU A 119 -10.96 -23.65 -12.42
N ILE A 120 -10.78 -22.88 -13.51
CA ILE A 120 -11.16 -21.47 -13.57
C ILE A 120 -12.68 -21.30 -13.35
N ARG A 121 -13.50 -22.11 -14.03
CA ARG A 121 -14.96 -22.10 -13.82
C ARG A 121 -15.34 -22.47 -12.39
N ARG A 122 -14.66 -23.44 -11.83
CA ARG A 122 -14.91 -23.87 -10.45
C ARG A 122 -14.60 -22.77 -9.46
N LEU A 123 -13.42 -22.13 -9.56
CA LEU A 123 -13.07 -21.01 -8.69
C LEU A 123 -14.10 -19.89 -8.75
N ALA A 124 -14.55 -19.51 -9.95
CA ALA A 124 -15.56 -18.47 -10.11
C ALA A 124 -16.86 -18.80 -9.34
N ARG A 125 -17.36 -20.03 -9.50
CA ARG A 125 -18.57 -20.50 -8.81
C ARG A 125 -18.37 -20.61 -7.30
N ASP A 126 -17.21 -21.07 -6.87
CA ASP A 126 -16.84 -21.22 -5.45
C ASP A 126 -16.78 -19.83 -4.77
N LEU A 127 -16.12 -18.84 -5.40
CA LEU A 127 -16.06 -17.47 -4.87
C LEU A 127 -17.43 -16.80 -4.81
N ALA A 128 -18.29 -17.05 -5.78
CA ALA A 128 -19.65 -16.50 -5.81
C ALA A 128 -20.59 -17.15 -4.79
N SER A 129 -20.30 -18.38 -4.35
CA SER A 129 -21.17 -19.18 -3.47
C SER A 129 -21.11 -18.78 -2.00
N VAL A 130 -20.10 -18.05 -1.57
CA VAL A 130 -19.86 -17.71 -0.16
C VAL A 130 -19.60 -16.23 0.03
N LYS A 131 -20.42 -15.59 0.84
CA LYS A 131 -20.25 -14.18 1.24
C LYS A 131 -20.26 -14.08 2.79
N PRO A 132 -19.49 -13.16 3.38
CA PRO A 132 -18.48 -12.30 2.75
C PRO A 132 -17.22 -13.06 2.35
N ALA A 133 -16.51 -12.58 1.31
CA ALA A 133 -15.26 -13.15 0.85
C ALA A 133 -14.16 -12.07 0.82
N MET A 134 -12.96 -12.44 1.32
CA MET A 134 -11.77 -11.59 1.28
C MET A 134 -10.85 -11.98 0.12
N LEU A 135 -10.25 -10.98 -0.50
CA LEU A 135 -9.10 -11.15 -1.38
C LEU A 135 -7.87 -10.53 -0.71
N MET A 136 -6.77 -11.26 -0.66
CA MET A 136 -5.48 -10.81 -0.10
C MET A 136 -4.38 -10.98 -1.12
N TYR A 137 -3.49 -9.98 -1.23
CA TYR A 137 -2.34 -10.05 -2.11
C TYR A 137 -1.13 -9.30 -1.53
N THR A 138 0.05 -9.58 -2.08
CA THR A 138 1.29 -8.87 -1.77
C THR A 138 2.07 -8.54 -3.05
N LEU A 139 3.38 -8.50 -2.95
CA LEU A 139 4.30 -8.12 -4.01
C LEU A 139 4.22 -9.02 -5.25
N GLY A 140 3.77 -10.29 -5.12
CA GLY A 140 3.51 -11.17 -6.25
C GLY A 140 2.44 -10.66 -7.22
N ILE A 141 1.61 -9.69 -6.80
CA ILE A 141 0.68 -8.96 -7.66
C ILE A 141 1.24 -7.62 -8.11
N THR A 142 1.95 -6.89 -7.23
CA THR A 142 2.34 -5.50 -7.48
C THR A 142 3.68 -5.34 -8.16
N GLU A 143 4.65 -6.22 -7.93
CA GLU A 143 6.00 -6.11 -8.48
C GLU A 143 6.12 -6.76 -9.88
N HIS A 144 5.30 -6.28 -10.79
CA HIS A 144 5.32 -6.60 -12.21
C HIS A 144 5.31 -5.30 -13.04
N THR A 145 5.76 -5.39 -14.27
CA THR A 145 5.59 -4.28 -15.24
C THR A 145 4.12 -3.90 -15.41
N CYS A 146 3.21 -4.86 -15.22
CA CYS A 146 1.75 -4.68 -15.23
C CYS A 146 1.12 -4.66 -13.83
N GLY A 147 1.89 -4.34 -12.77
CA GLY A 147 1.42 -4.41 -11.38
C GLY A 147 0.16 -3.61 -11.09
N VAL A 148 0.01 -2.42 -11.69
CA VAL A 148 -1.23 -1.63 -11.60
C VAL A 148 -2.43 -2.41 -12.17
N ASN A 149 -2.26 -3.04 -13.34
CA ASN A 149 -3.31 -3.84 -13.97
C ASN A 149 -3.68 -5.07 -13.13
N ASN A 150 -2.71 -5.70 -12.50
CA ASN A 150 -2.95 -6.82 -11.59
C ASN A 150 -3.82 -6.39 -10.39
N VAL A 151 -3.50 -5.24 -9.77
CA VAL A 151 -4.29 -4.70 -8.65
C VAL A 151 -5.69 -4.31 -9.08
N LEU A 152 -5.84 -3.66 -10.24
CA LEU A 152 -7.15 -3.33 -10.82
C LEU A 152 -8.00 -4.58 -11.05
N SER A 153 -7.40 -5.68 -11.55
CA SER A 153 -8.09 -6.95 -11.75
C SER A 153 -8.56 -7.57 -10.42
N CYS A 154 -7.75 -7.49 -9.35
CA CYS A 154 -8.17 -7.92 -8.01
C CYS A 154 -9.34 -7.09 -7.48
N ALA A 155 -9.31 -5.77 -7.69
CA ALA A 155 -10.38 -4.87 -7.28
C ALA A 155 -11.67 -5.12 -8.08
N ASN A 156 -11.56 -5.28 -9.41
CA ASN A 156 -12.69 -5.61 -10.28
C ASN A 156 -13.40 -6.90 -9.83
N LEU A 157 -12.64 -7.96 -9.54
CA LEU A 157 -13.19 -9.23 -9.07
C LEU A 157 -14.00 -9.05 -7.80
N GLN A 158 -13.48 -8.35 -6.81
CA GLN A 158 -14.17 -8.14 -5.53
C GLN A 158 -15.37 -7.20 -5.65
N MET A 159 -15.34 -6.21 -6.54
CA MET A 159 -16.49 -5.36 -6.83
C MET A 159 -17.58 -6.13 -7.57
N LEU A 160 -17.25 -7.00 -8.54
CA LEU A 160 -18.22 -7.87 -9.20
C LEU A 160 -18.91 -8.81 -8.22
N LEU A 161 -18.15 -9.34 -7.24
CA LEU A 161 -18.69 -10.22 -6.20
C LEU A 161 -19.46 -9.46 -5.11
N GLY A 162 -19.46 -8.10 -5.12
CA GLY A 162 -20.11 -7.29 -4.11
C GLY A 162 -19.45 -7.38 -2.73
N ASN A 163 -18.14 -7.58 -2.67
CA ASN A 163 -17.40 -7.82 -1.43
C ASN A 163 -16.60 -6.59 -0.94
N VAL A 164 -16.87 -5.38 -1.40
CA VAL A 164 -16.18 -4.18 -0.91
C VAL A 164 -17.11 -3.33 -0.06
N GLY A 165 -16.62 -2.90 1.13
CA GLY A 165 -17.39 -2.07 2.06
C GLY A 165 -18.15 -2.85 3.12
N PHE A 166 -17.70 -4.07 3.44
CA PHE A 166 -18.27 -4.95 4.45
C PHE A 166 -17.21 -5.52 5.39
N GLU A 167 -17.60 -5.89 6.59
CA GLU A 167 -16.76 -6.67 7.50
C GLU A 167 -16.43 -8.04 6.88
N CYS A 168 -15.26 -8.56 7.20
CA CYS A 168 -14.80 -9.87 6.74
C CYS A 168 -14.75 -10.02 5.21
N ALA A 169 -14.61 -8.92 4.47
CA ALA A 169 -14.58 -8.88 3.00
C ALA A 169 -13.46 -7.98 2.47
N GLY A 170 -13.56 -7.53 1.24
CA GLY A 170 -12.71 -6.51 0.65
C GLY A 170 -11.46 -7.01 -0.05
N VAL A 171 -10.73 -6.03 -0.59
CA VAL A 171 -9.40 -6.18 -1.16
C VAL A 171 -8.39 -5.77 -0.09
N ASN A 172 -7.54 -6.67 0.33
CA ASN A 172 -6.65 -6.51 1.48
C ASN A 172 -5.19 -6.64 1.04
N PRO A 173 -4.56 -5.55 0.56
CA PRO A 173 -3.13 -5.54 0.26
C PRO A 173 -2.32 -5.67 1.56
N LEU A 174 -1.41 -6.61 1.61
CA LEU A 174 -0.49 -6.80 2.73
C LEU A 174 0.82 -6.09 2.39
N ARG A 175 1.14 -5.04 3.14
CA ARG A 175 2.35 -4.23 2.93
C ARG A 175 3.61 -5.02 3.30
N GLY A 176 4.70 -4.84 2.54
CA GLY A 176 5.95 -5.57 2.76
C GLY A 176 6.76 -5.05 3.94
N GLN A 177 7.14 -3.77 3.90
CA GLN A 177 8.00 -3.17 4.91
C GLN A 177 7.22 -2.68 6.12
N ASN A 178 7.87 -2.72 7.29
CA ASN A 178 7.34 -2.10 8.49
C ASN A 178 7.14 -0.59 8.27
N ASN A 179 5.98 -0.07 8.64
CA ASN A 179 5.60 1.33 8.52
C ASN A 179 5.56 1.91 7.08
N VAL A 180 5.61 1.10 6.01
CA VAL A 180 5.45 1.63 4.66
C VAL A 180 4.06 2.26 4.45
N GLN A 181 3.03 1.77 5.14
CA GLN A 181 1.72 2.41 5.17
C GLN A 181 1.82 3.81 5.78
N GLY A 182 2.50 3.96 6.93
CA GLY A 182 2.70 5.24 7.59
C GLY A 182 3.53 6.22 6.75
N ALA A 183 4.55 5.75 6.05
CA ALA A 183 5.30 6.59 5.13
C ALA A 183 4.41 7.16 4.03
N CYS A 184 3.56 6.34 3.40
CA CYS A 184 2.57 6.80 2.43
C CYS A 184 1.56 7.78 3.05
N ASP A 185 1.06 7.47 4.24
CA ASP A 185 0.10 8.31 4.98
C ASP A 185 0.65 9.70 5.29
N MET A 186 1.96 9.78 5.53
CA MET A 186 2.67 11.04 5.81
C MET A 186 3.11 11.79 4.55
N GLY A 187 2.77 11.31 3.37
CA GLY A 187 3.07 11.99 2.11
C GLY A 187 4.45 11.67 1.51
N ALA A 188 5.09 10.56 1.91
CA ALA A 188 6.29 10.07 1.22
C ALA A 188 5.94 9.48 -0.16
N LEU A 189 5.23 10.26 -0.96
CA LEU A 189 4.76 9.98 -2.31
C LEU A 189 4.87 11.26 -3.14
N PRO A 190 5.17 11.17 -4.44
CA PRO A 190 5.46 12.36 -5.25
C PRO A 190 4.23 13.23 -5.54
N ASN A 191 3.03 12.75 -5.32
CA ASN A 191 1.78 13.36 -5.80
C ASN A 191 0.83 13.84 -4.69
N VAL A 192 1.18 13.65 -3.42
CA VAL A 192 0.30 14.02 -2.30
C VAL A 192 1.07 14.62 -1.12
N PHE A 193 0.40 15.47 -0.36
CA PHE A 193 0.73 15.80 1.03
C PHE A 193 0.22 14.69 1.95
N HIS A 194 0.49 14.75 3.25
CA HIS A 194 0.00 13.77 4.20
C HIS A 194 -1.52 13.60 4.13
N ALA A 195 -2.00 12.44 4.56
CA ALA A 195 -3.41 12.04 4.45
C ALA A 195 -3.93 12.02 3.00
N TYR A 196 -3.05 11.71 2.02
CA TYR A 196 -3.37 11.54 0.59
C TYR A 196 -4.00 12.78 -0.08
N GLN A 197 -3.65 13.96 0.37
CA GLN A 197 -4.15 15.22 -0.18
C GLN A 197 -3.35 15.61 -1.43
N SER A 198 -4.02 15.70 -2.59
CA SER A 198 -3.35 15.91 -3.88
C SER A 198 -2.62 17.24 -3.99
N VAL A 199 -1.36 17.21 -4.41
CA VAL A 199 -0.57 18.43 -4.72
C VAL A 199 -1.13 19.19 -5.92
N ALA A 200 -1.85 18.53 -6.83
CA ALA A 200 -2.46 19.17 -7.99
C ALA A 200 -3.71 20.02 -7.65
N ASN A 201 -4.30 19.82 -6.45
CA ASN A 201 -5.46 20.60 -6.02
C ASN A 201 -5.03 21.96 -5.45
N ALA A 202 -5.50 23.05 -6.05
CA ALA A 202 -5.12 24.42 -5.67
C ALA A 202 -5.57 24.80 -4.24
N GLU A 203 -6.76 24.35 -3.80
CA GLU A 203 -7.26 24.65 -2.45
C GLU A 203 -6.44 23.95 -1.39
N ILE A 204 -6.04 22.70 -1.68
CA ILE A 204 -5.16 21.93 -0.79
C ILE A 204 -3.78 22.60 -0.70
N ARG A 205 -3.18 23.00 -1.81
CA ARG A 205 -1.90 23.73 -1.78
C ARG A 205 -2.01 25.00 -0.94
N ALA A 206 -3.02 25.83 -1.20
CA ALA A 206 -3.23 27.06 -0.44
C ALA A 206 -3.37 26.81 1.08
N LYS A 207 -4.02 25.71 1.47
CA LYS A 207 -4.09 25.29 2.88
C LYS A 207 -2.71 25.00 3.47
N PHE A 208 -1.87 24.23 2.76
CA PHE A 208 -0.52 23.91 3.20
C PHE A 208 0.43 25.11 3.15
N GLU A 209 0.35 25.93 2.11
CA GLU A 209 1.12 27.20 2.02
C GLU A 209 0.84 28.12 3.20
N LYS A 210 -0.43 28.25 3.57
CA LYS A 210 -0.82 29.04 4.74
C LYS A 210 -0.32 28.42 6.05
N ALA A 211 -0.47 27.10 6.22
CA ALA A 211 -0.11 26.42 7.46
C ALA A 211 1.42 26.41 7.67
N TRP A 212 2.18 26.20 6.61
CA TRP A 212 3.65 26.14 6.66
C TRP A 212 4.33 27.50 6.48
N ASN A 213 3.54 28.57 6.24
CA ASN A 213 4.03 29.91 5.95
C ASN A 213 5.04 29.93 4.78
N VAL A 214 4.73 29.23 3.72
CA VAL A 214 5.51 29.15 2.48
C VAL A 214 4.66 29.59 1.30
N LYS A 215 5.29 29.82 0.14
CA LYS A 215 4.63 30.17 -1.11
C LYS A 215 5.11 29.27 -2.23
N ASP A 216 4.32 29.21 -3.27
CA ASP A 216 4.67 28.54 -4.54
C ASP A 216 4.98 27.03 -4.38
N LEU A 217 4.21 26.32 -3.56
CA LEU A 217 4.30 24.85 -3.48
C LEU A 217 4.05 24.25 -4.86
N PRO A 218 4.79 23.18 -5.23
CA PRO A 218 4.68 22.56 -6.55
C PRO A 218 3.24 22.14 -6.88
N ALA A 219 2.75 22.54 -8.06
CA ALA A 219 1.41 22.21 -8.54
C ALA A 219 1.35 20.89 -9.32
N LYS A 220 2.50 20.29 -9.58
CA LYS A 220 2.64 19.03 -10.30
C LYS A 220 3.26 17.99 -9.38
N PRO A 221 2.90 16.70 -9.56
CA PRO A 221 3.60 15.62 -8.89
C PRO A 221 5.11 15.67 -9.11
N GLY A 222 5.88 15.29 -8.10
CA GLY A 222 7.32 15.09 -8.22
C GLY A 222 7.66 13.88 -9.10
N LEU A 223 8.95 13.67 -9.31
CA LEU A 223 9.46 12.53 -10.09
C LEU A 223 9.31 11.20 -9.31
N MET A 224 9.14 10.12 -10.04
CA MET A 224 9.26 8.76 -9.52
C MET A 224 10.73 8.34 -9.52
N ILE A 225 11.09 7.32 -8.73
CA ILE A 225 12.48 6.86 -8.57
C ILE A 225 13.21 6.64 -9.91
N PRO A 226 12.66 5.90 -10.90
CA PRO A 226 13.34 5.74 -12.19
C PRO A 226 13.62 7.06 -12.91
N GLN A 227 12.70 8.02 -12.81
CA GLN A 227 12.87 9.36 -13.39
C GLN A 227 13.93 10.18 -12.64
N MET A 228 14.03 10.01 -11.31
CA MET A 228 15.08 10.66 -10.51
C MET A 228 16.46 10.12 -10.89
N VAL A 229 16.61 8.80 -11.04
CA VAL A 229 17.86 8.17 -11.48
C VAL A 229 18.29 8.66 -12.86
N GLU A 230 17.37 8.71 -13.83
CA GLU A 230 17.63 9.28 -15.15
C GLU A 230 18.01 10.77 -15.11
N GLY A 231 17.31 11.55 -14.28
CA GLY A 231 17.60 12.98 -14.08
C GLY A 231 18.98 13.22 -13.47
N LEU A 232 19.40 12.38 -12.50
CA LEU A 232 20.75 12.39 -11.94
C LEU A 232 21.80 12.02 -13.01
N ALA A 233 21.57 10.93 -13.75
CA ALA A 233 22.49 10.46 -14.79
C ALA A 233 22.70 11.49 -15.90
N LYS A 234 21.70 12.32 -16.20
CA LYS A 234 21.75 13.41 -17.18
C LYS A 234 22.28 14.74 -16.60
N GLY A 235 22.49 14.84 -15.29
CA GLY A 235 22.88 16.07 -14.61
C GLY A 235 21.75 17.11 -14.52
N GLU A 236 20.51 16.72 -14.76
CA GLU A 236 19.31 17.58 -14.58
C GLU A 236 19.00 17.78 -13.11
N ILE A 237 19.24 16.73 -12.29
CA ILE A 237 19.20 16.78 -10.82
C ILE A 237 20.64 16.90 -10.34
N LYS A 238 20.95 18.00 -9.66
CA LYS A 238 22.29 18.29 -9.16
C LYS A 238 22.51 17.95 -7.70
N ALA A 239 21.47 18.08 -6.89
CA ALA A 239 21.50 17.76 -5.48
C ALA A 239 20.49 16.65 -5.16
N PHE A 240 20.92 15.65 -4.40
CA PHE A 240 20.07 14.54 -4.05
C PHE A 240 20.18 14.24 -2.55
N TYR A 241 19.03 14.10 -1.90
CA TYR A 241 18.93 13.76 -0.48
C TYR A 241 18.31 12.39 -0.33
N LEU A 242 19.08 11.41 0.11
CA LEU A 242 18.64 10.06 0.41
C LEU A 242 18.35 9.90 1.89
N PHE A 243 17.18 9.37 2.19
CA PHE A 243 16.69 9.20 3.54
C PHE A 243 16.25 7.75 3.77
N GLY A 244 17.07 6.99 4.52
CA GLY A 244 16.79 5.61 4.88
C GLY A 244 16.72 4.66 3.67
N GLU A 245 17.55 4.88 2.65
CA GLU A 245 17.55 4.10 1.41
C GLU A 245 18.97 3.80 0.95
N ASN A 246 19.22 2.55 0.56
CA ASN A 246 20.50 2.09 0.02
C ASN A 246 20.39 1.82 -1.49
N MET A 247 20.28 2.88 -2.30
CA MET A 247 20.04 2.79 -3.74
C MET A 247 21.10 2.00 -4.50
N ALA A 248 22.37 2.03 -4.06
CA ALA A 248 23.44 1.24 -4.67
C ALA A 248 23.24 -0.28 -4.53
N ASN A 249 22.26 -0.72 -3.71
CA ASN A 249 21.93 -2.12 -3.53
C ASN A 249 20.49 -2.46 -3.94
N SER A 250 19.54 -1.54 -3.77
CA SER A 250 18.12 -1.81 -3.99
C SER A 250 17.63 -1.50 -5.41
N GLU A 251 18.29 -0.58 -6.11
CA GLU A 251 17.89 -0.22 -7.47
C GLU A 251 18.38 -1.25 -8.50
N PRO A 252 17.60 -1.49 -9.58
CA PRO A 252 18.07 -2.33 -10.69
C PRO A 252 19.26 -1.69 -11.41
N ASP A 253 20.11 -2.52 -12.03
CA ASP A 253 21.33 -2.10 -12.72
C ASP A 253 22.33 -1.37 -11.80
N ILE A 254 22.94 -2.13 -10.90
CA ILE A 254 23.90 -1.62 -9.89
C ILE A 254 25.03 -0.80 -10.54
N HIS A 255 25.57 -1.21 -11.69
CA HIS A 255 26.66 -0.48 -12.36
C HIS A 255 26.23 0.90 -12.86
N HIS A 256 25.02 0.99 -13.42
CA HIS A 256 24.43 2.27 -13.80
C HIS A 256 24.18 3.15 -12.57
N MET A 257 23.67 2.57 -11.50
CA MET A 257 23.38 3.29 -10.25
C MET A 257 24.65 3.82 -9.58
N GLU A 258 25.69 3.00 -9.42
CA GLU A 258 26.97 3.43 -8.85
C GLU A 258 27.61 4.55 -9.66
N LYS A 259 27.59 4.45 -10.99
CA LYS A 259 28.09 5.51 -11.87
C LYS A 259 27.29 6.81 -11.72
N THR A 260 25.98 6.69 -11.62
CA THR A 260 25.08 7.85 -11.43
C THR A 260 25.34 8.55 -10.09
N LEU A 261 25.45 7.78 -9.01
CA LEU A 261 25.76 8.32 -7.66
C LEU A 261 27.13 8.98 -7.62
N ALA A 262 28.17 8.35 -8.24
CA ALA A 262 29.53 8.89 -8.28
C ALA A 262 29.61 10.24 -9.06
N ASN A 263 28.70 10.47 -10.00
CA ASN A 263 28.66 11.71 -10.79
C ASN A 263 27.67 12.75 -10.24
N THR A 264 26.96 12.45 -9.15
CA THR A 264 26.02 13.39 -8.54
C THR A 264 26.78 14.56 -7.92
N GLU A 265 26.42 15.81 -8.27
CA GLU A 265 27.14 17.01 -7.85
C GLU A 265 27.10 17.22 -6.32
N PHE A 266 25.96 16.90 -5.67
CA PHE A 266 25.83 16.96 -4.22
C PHE A 266 24.88 15.87 -3.70
N LEU A 267 25.42 14.92 -2.93
CA LEU A 267 24.67 13.80 -2.34
C LEU A 267 24.71 13.86 -0.83
N VAL A 268 23.54 13.87 -0.21
CA VAL A 268 23.36 13.72 1.25
C VAL A 268 22.71 12.37 1.51
N CYS A 269 23.29 11.59 2.41
CA CYS A 269 22.71 10.35 2.92
C CYS A 269 22.39 10.48 4.42
N GLN A 270 21.13 10.28 4.77
CA GLN A 270 20.68 10.17 6.16
C GLN A 270 20.27 8.73 6.41
N ASP A 271 21.02 8.01 7.23
CA ASP A 271 20.78 6.60 7.49
C ASP A 271 21.25 6.19 8.88
N ILE A 272 20.82 5.01 9.34
CA ILE A 272 21.22 4.40 10.61
C ILE A 272 22.55 3.64 10.52
N PHE A 273 22.96 3.26 9.29
CA PHE A 273 24.21 2.55 9.02
C PHE A 273 24.98 3.18 7.84
N PRO A 274 26.31 3.06 7.79
CA PRO A 274 27.04 3.19 6.55
C PRO A 274 26.61 2.08 5.58
N THR A 275 26.25 2.47 4.36
CA THR A 275 25.77 1.57 3.30
C THR A 275 26.68 1.67 2.07
N GLU A 276 26.44 0.84 1.05
CA GLU A 276 27.13 0.95 -0.24
C GLU A 276 26.90 2.33 -0.87
N THR A 277 25.74 2.92 -0.67
CA THR A 277 25.38 4.26 -1.15
C THR A 277 26.17 5.36 -0.47
N THR A 278 26.43 5.23 0.84
CA THR A 278 27.15 6.27 1.60
C THR A 278 28.59 6.50 1.14
N ARG A 279 29.18 5.55 0.38
CA ARG A 279 30.52 5.74 -0.22
C ARG A 279 30.58 6.89 -1.22
N PHE A 280 29.44 7.26 -1.80
CA PHE A 280 29.31 8.34 -2.78
C PHE A 280 28.84 9.65 -2.14
N ALA A 281 28.44 9.63 -0.86
CA ALA A 281 27.86 10.79 -0.19
C ALA A 281 28.89 11.88 0.09
N HIS A 282 28.50 13.12 -0.15
CA HIS A 282 29.25 14.31 0.26
C HIS A 282 29.02 14.64 1.74
N VAL A 283 27.82 14.30 2.26
CA VAL A 283 27.43 14.48 3.66
C VAL A 283 26.69 13.22 4.12
N ILE A 284 27.08 12.72 5.30
CA ILE A 284 26.38 11.63 5.99
C ILE A 284 25.80 12.18 7.27
N LEU A 285 24.49 11.98 7.49
CA LEU A 285 23.78 12.40 8.69
C LEU A 285 23.34 11.13 9.46
N PRO A 286 23.95 10.83 10.62
CA PRO A 286 23.59 9.64 11.39
C PRO A 286 22.21 9.81 12.01
N ALA A 287 21.31 8.90 11.68
CA ALA A 287 19.92 8.88 12.13
C ALA A 287 19.71 7.86 13.26
N ALA A 288 18.80 8.16 14.16
CA ALA A 288 18.35 7.23 15.18
C ALA A 288 17.47 6.14 14.54
N ALA A 289 17.66 4.89 14.99
CA ALA A 289 16.79 3.77 14.65
C ALA A 289 15.38 3.95 15.25
N TRP A 290 14.41 3.18 14.78
CA TRP A 290 13.02 3.28 15.23
C TRP A 290 12.85 3.03 16.74
N SER A 291 13.68 2.19 17.35
CA SER A 291 13.65 1.90 18.79
C SER A 291 14.36 2.96 19.67
N GLU A 292 15.02 3.92 19.04
CA GLU A 292 15.84 4.95 19.67
C GLU A 292 15.16 6.32 19.71
N ASN A 293 13.92 6.39 19.25
CA ASN A 293 13.11 7.62 19.30
C ASN A 293 11.61 7.31 19.39
N ASP A 294 10.83 8.32 19.81
CA ASP A 294 9.38 8.25 19.81
C ASP A 294 8.81 8.50 18.41
N GLY A 295 7.64 7.91 18.14
CA GLY A 295 6.96 8.10 16.88
C GLY A 295 5.67 7.30 16.78
N THR A 296 5.23 7.08 15.55
CA THR A 296 4.09 6.22 15.22
C THR A 296 4.42 5.28 14.09
N PHE A 297 3.86 4.08 14.12
CA PHE A 297 3.82 3.17 12.96
C PHE A 297 2.39 2.97 12.52
N THR A 298 2.18 2.88 11.22
CA THR A 298 0.90 2.46 10.64
C THR A 298 1.08 1.13 9.92
N ASN A 299 0.32 0.12 10.33
CA ASN A 299 0.39 -1.22 9.73
C ASN A 299 -0.55 -1.38 8.52
N SER A 300 -0.55 -2.57 7.90
CA SER A 300 -1.35 -2.88 6.70
C SER A 300 -2.87 -2.76 6.90
N GLU A 301 -3.36 -2.89 8.13
CA GLU A 301 -4.78 -2.64 8.45
C GLU A 301 -5.10 -1.16 8.72
N ARG A 302 -4.16 -0.23 8.44
CA ARG A 302 -4.27 1.22 8.70
C ARG A 302 -4.33 1.60 10.18
N ARG A 303 -3.83 0.74 11.05
CA ARG A 303 -3.77 1.01 12.48
C ARG A 303 -2.53 1.82 12.80
N VAL A 304 -2.73 3.03 13.31
CA VAL A 304 -1.69 3.91 13.84
C VAL A 304 -1.44 3.49 15.30
N SER A 305 -0.21 3.10 15.58
CA SER A 305 0.23 2.68 16.92
C SER A 305 1.42 3.51 17.36
N ARG A 306 1.57 3.71 18.66
CA ARG A 306 2.73 4.41 19.25
C ARG A 306 3.98 3.56 19.23
N VAL A 307 5.09 4.18 18.84
CA VAL A 307 6.45 3.69 19.09
C VAL A 307 7.04 4.51 20.23
N ARG A 308 7.66 3.85 21.19
CA ARG A 308 8.30 4.46 22.34
C ARG A 308 9.80 4.18 22.32
N THR A 309 10.58 5.16 22.68
CA THR A 309 12.03 5.01 22.84
C THR A 309 12.36 3.87 23.82
N ALA A 310 13.05 2.87 23.34
CA ALA A 310 13.53 1.73 24.14
C ALA A 310 14.97 1.90 24.59
N SER A 311 15.80 2.61 23.81
CA SER A 311 17.20 2.91 24.11
C SER A 311 17.59 4.28 23.56
N PRO A 312 18.60 4.96 24.13
CA PRO A 312 19.10 6.20 23.55
C PRO A 312 19.80 5.93 22.21
N PRO A 313 19.78 6.88 21.27
CA PRO A 313 20.55 6.79 20.04
C PRO A 313 22.07 6.66 20.33
N PRO A 314 22.83 5.88 19.55
CA PRO A 314 24.27 5.76 19.73
C PRO A 314 25.00 7.00 19.22
N GLY A 315 26.08 7.39 19.92
CA GLY A 315 26.99 8.45 19.49
C GLY A 315 26.26 9.78 19.20
N ASP A 316 26.46 10.30 17.99
CA ASP A 316 25.87 11.57 17.53
C ASP A 316 24.56 11.40 16.75
N ALA A 317 24.03 10.18 16.64
CA ALA A 317 22.76 9.92 15.94
C ALA A 317 21.60 10.70 16.56
N LYS A 318 20.73 11.24 15.70
CA LYS A 318 19.59 12.07 16.09
C LYS A 318 18.29 11.53 15.49
N PRO A 319 17.14 11.76 16.15
CA PRO A 319 15.84 11.49 15.56
C PRO A 319 15.65 12.19 14.21
N ASN A 320 15.03 11.53 13.25
CA ASN A 320 14.83 12.06 11.90
C ASN A 320 14.16 13.44 11.90
N TRP A 321 13.09 13.59 12.70
CA TRP A 321 12.39 14.88 12.82
C TRP A 321 13.32 16.00 13.31
N TRP A 322 14.24 15.73 14.20
CA TRP A 322 15.21 16.70 14.71
C TRP A 322 16.19 17.12 13.61
N ILE A 323 16.70 16.16 12.83
CA ILE A 323 17.61 16.43 11.70
C ILE A 323 16.93 17.35 10.70
N PHE A 324 15.71 17.02 10.28
CA PHE A 324 14.95 17.88 9.35
C PHE A 324 14.65 19.26 9.94
N LYS A 325 14.31 19.36 11.20
CA LYS A 325 14.12 20.65 11.89
C LYS A 325 15.40 21.51 11.86
N GLU A 326 16.56 20.91 12.13
CA GLU A 326 17.85 21.61 12.09
C GLU A 326 18.25 22.05 10.67
N ILE A 327 17.92 21.28 9.66
CA ILE A 327 18.09 21.66 8.26
C ILE A 327 17.16 22.85 7.93
N ALA A 328 15.87 22.74 8.25
CA ALA A 328 14.88 23.81 8.03
C ALA A 328 15.30 25.12 8.69
N ARG A 329 15.82 25.07 9.92
CA ARG A 329 16.35 26.23 10.63
C ARG A 329 17.48 26.93 9.86
N ARG A 330 18.36 26.17 9.20
CA ARG A 330 19.46 26.72 8.39
C ARG A 330 18.95 27.34 7.07
N PHE A 331 17.78 26.94 6.61
CA PHE A 331 17.06 27.57 5.51
C PHE A 331 16.14 28.73 5.94
N GLY A 332 16.24 29.18 7.21
CA GLY A 332 15.46 30.29 7.73
C GLY A 332 14.03 29.95 8.15
N GLN A 333 13.68 28.65 8.21
CA GLN A 333 12.39 28.18 8.72
C GLN A 333 12.47 27.86 10.21
N ASN A 334 11.50 28.33 10.97
CA ASN A 334 11.43 28.04 12.41
C ASN A 334 10.24 27.13 12.71
N TRP A 335 10.50 25.84 12.83
CA TRP A 335 9.47 24.88 13.22
C TRP A 335 9.37 24.81 14.75
N GLU A 336 8.19 25.06 15.29
CA GLU A 336 7.98 25.19 16.73
C GLU A 336 7.98 23.82 17.45
N SER A 337 7.49 22.78 16.79
CA SER A 337 7.39 21.43 17.40
C SER A 337 8.75 20.87 17.82
N ASN A 338 8.83 20.33 19.05
CA ASN A 338 10.05 19.80 19.66
C ASN A 338 9.97 18.31 20.00
N SER A 339 8.92 17.64 19.54
CA SER A 339 8.72 16.20 19.74
C SER A 339 7.89 15.61 18.61
N ALA A 340 7.97 14.29 18.42
CA ALA A 340 7.10 13.57 17.49
C ALA A 340 5.60 13.72 17.86
N GLN A 341 5.29 13.80 19.15
CA GLN A 341 3.92 14.07 19.63
C GLN A 341 3.43 15.44 19.17
N GLU A 342 4.22 16.50 19.38
CA GLU A 342 3.84 17.85 18.96
C GLU A 342 3.67 17.95 17.45
N LEU A 343 4.56 17.31 16.66
CA LEU A 343 4.43 17.22 15.21
C LEU A 343 3.12 16.54 14.81
N TRP A 344 2.78 15.43 15.45
CA TRP A 344 1.52 14.74 15.17
C TRP A 344 0.31 15.60 15.53
N ASP A 345 0.27 16.10 16.77
CA ASP A 345 -0.90 16.78 17.32
C ASP A 345 -1.11 18.18 16.70
N ASN A 346 -0.06 18.88 16.30
CA ASN A 346 -0.13 20.23 15.74
C ASN A 346 -0.18 20.29 14.22
N GLU A 347 0.37 19.28 13.52
CA GLU A 347 0.45 19.24 12.06
C GLU A 347 -0.46 18.16 11.47
N ILE A 348 -0.16 16.88 11.76
CA ILE A 348 -0.83 15.77 11.10
C ILE A 348 -2.32 15.73 11.39
N SER A 349 -2.70 15.87 12.68
CA SER A 349 -4.10 15.88 13.08
C SER A 349 -4.84 17.15 12.62
N VAL A 350 -4.16 18.28 12.51
CA VAL A 350 -4.78 19.55 12.11
C VAL A 350 -5.01 19.61 10.60
N LEU A 351 -4.04 19.19 9.82
CA LEU A 351 -4.08 19.32 8.35
C LEU A 351 -4.60 18.06 7.65
N GLY A 352 -4.59 16.88 8.31
CA GLY A 352 -5.02 15.60 7.76
C GLY A 352 -6.45 15.25 8.12
N PRO A 353 -7.46 15.47 7.26
CA PRO A 353 -8.86 15.28 7.61
C PRO A 353 -9.21 13.85 8.02
N SER A 354 -8.55 12.83 7.43
CA SER A 354 -8.73 11.44 7.81
C SER A 354 -8.06 11.06 9.14
N MET A 355 -7.22 11.93 9.69
CA MET A 355 -6.45 11.72 10.92
C MET A 355 -6.78 12.72 12.02
N ALA A 356 -7.74 13.61 11.80
CA ALA A 356 -8.06 14.73 12.70
C ALA A 356 -8.42 14.30 14.13
N GLY A 357 -9.01 13.14 14.29
CA GLY A 357 -9.33 12.56 15.60
C GLY A 357 -8.23 11.73 16.23
N ILE A 358 -7.10 11.50 15.55
CA ILE A 358 -5.97 10.77 16.12
C ILE A 358 -5.06 11.76 16.85
N ARG A 359 -4.99 11.63 18.16
CA ARG A 359 -4.08 12.36 19.04
C ARG A 359 -3.20 11.37 19.78
N TYR A 360 -1.98 11.76 20.13
CA TYR A 360 -1.06 10.85 20.82
C TYR A 360 -1.66 10.20 22.05
N ALA A 361 -2.42 10.97 22.85
CA ALA A 361 -3.10 10.45 24.03
C ALA A 361 -4.12 9.33 23.74
N ARG A 362 -4.65 9.26 22.50
CA ARG A 362 -5.59 8.21 22.07
C ARG A 362 -4.90 6.98 21.50
N LEU A 363 -3.59 7.02 21.34
CA LEU A 363 -2.78 5.90 20.82
C LEU A 363 -2.21 5.03 21.96
N GLU A 364 -2.56 5.31 23.21
CA GLU A 364 -2.23 4.43 24.34
C GLU A 364 -3.04 3.12 24.21
N GLY A 365 -2.39 1.98 24.28
CA GLY A 365 -3.00 0.67 24.02
C GLY A 365 -2.94 0.26 22.55
N ASP A 366 -4.05 -0.21 21.98
CA ASP A 366 -4.08 -0.87 20.65
C ASP A 366 -3.92 0.08 19.46
N GLY A 367 -3.93 1.39 19.68
CA GLY A 367 -3.90 2.37 18.60
C GLY A 367 -5.25 2.51 17.87
N LEU A 368 -5.27 3.28 16.76
CA LEU A 368 -6.50 3.64 16.04
C LEU A 368 -6.35 3.39 14.53
N GLN A 369 -7.37 2.77 13.93
CA GLN A 369 -7.44 2.60 12.48
C GLN A 369 -8.06 3.84 11.82
N TRP A 370 -7.30 4.50 10.94
CA TRP A 370 -7.84 5.63 10.17
C TRP A 370 -8.78 5.15 9.04
N PRO A 371 -9.72 5.98 8.55
CA PRO A 371 -10.07 7.35 8.93
C PRO A 371 -10.61 7.49 10.37
N VAL A 372 -10.15 8.55 11.03
CA VAL A 372 -10.66 9.00 12.34
C VAL A 372 -10.90 10.52 12.25
N PRO A 373 -12.04 10.95 11.71
CA PRO A 373 -12.27 12.34 11.32
C PRO A 373 -12.49 13.31 12.50
N ASN A 374 -12.76 12.81 13.69
CA ASN A 374 -12.97 13.62 14.90
C ASN A 374 -12.57 12.86 16.17
N ALA A 375 -12.52 13.58 17.29
CA ALA A 375 -12.05 13.06 18.58
C ALA A 375 -12.89 11.90 19.15
N ASP A 376 -14.17 11.83 18.83
CA ASP A 376 -15.09 10.82 19.37
C ASP A 376 -15.18 9.58 18.49
N HIS A 377 -14.61 9.63 17.27
CA HIS A 377 -14.69 8.53 16.32
C HIS A 377 -13.84 7.32 16.79
N PRO A 378 -14.41 6.10 16.86
CA PRO A 378 -13.72 4.93 17.43
C PRO A 378 -12.62 4.32 16.53
N GLY A 379 -12.47 4.81 15.32
CA GLY A 379 -11.66 4.20 14.26
C GLY A 379 -12.52 3.51 13.20
N THR A 380 -11.90 3.18 12.07
CA THR A 380 -12.58 2.59 10.90
C THR A 380 -12.01 1.22 10.61
N SER A 381 -12.70 0.17 11.01
CA SER A 381 -12.27 -1.23 10.85
C SER A 381 -12.22 -1.69 9.38
N TYR A 382 -13.06 -1.14 8.52
CA TYR A 382 -13.06 -1.39 7.06
C TYR A 382 -13.47 -0.14 6.29
N LEU A 383 -12.90 -0.01 5.09
CA LEU A 383 -13.16 1.15 4.20
C LEU A 383 -14.41 0.95 3.34
N HIS A 384 -14.90 2.06 2.77
CA HIS A 384 -15.96 2.08 1.76
C HIS A 384 -17.31 1.55 2.22
N ARG A 385 -17.65 1.67 3.51
CA ARG A 385 -18.94 1.23 4.08
C ARG A 385 -20.11 1.77 3.28
N ASP A 386 -20.22 3.08 3.18
CA ASP A 386 -21.36 3.75 2.58
C ASP A 386 -21.12 4.07 1.10
N ARG A 387 -19.91 4.50 0.76
CA ARG A 387 -19.50 4.88 -0.60
C ARG A 387 -18.00 4.73 -0.80
N PHE A 388 -17.57 4.66 -2.04
CA PHE A 388 -16.16 4.81 -2.37
C PHE A 388 -15.70 6.27 -2.19
N THR A 389 -14.41 6.49 -2.00
CA THR A 389 -13.85 7.85 -1.82
C THR A 389 -14.15 8.75 -3.04
N ALA A 390 -14.15 8.16 -4.24
CA ALA A 390 -14.52 8.85 -5.50
C ALA A 390 -16.04 8.87 -5.77
N GLY A 391 -16.87 8.47 -4.78
CA GLY A 391 -18.33 8.34 -4.93
C GLY A 391 -18.75 6.94 -5.33
N MET A 392 -18.39 6.46 -6.51
CA MET A 392 -18.61 5.09 -6.99
C MET A 392 -17.30 4.38 -7.26
N GLY A 393 -17.32 3.05 -7.21
CA GLY A 393 -16.21 2.21 -7.64
C GLY A 393 -16.14 2.15 -9.16
N THR A 394 -14.96 2.30 -9.74
CA THR A 394 -14.80 2.18 -11.20
C THR A 394 -14.31 0.78 -11.54
N LEU A 395 -15.10 0.05 -12.31
CA LEU A 395 -14.70 -1.20 -12.94
C LEU A 395 -13.87 -0.86 -14.19
N VAL A 396 -12.61 -1.24 -14.19
CA VAL A 396 -11.64 -0.84 -15.22
C VAL A 396 -11.34 -2.01 -16.15
N PRO A 397 -11.55 -1.89 -17.47
CA PRO A 397 -11.14 -2.93 -18.41
C PRO A 397 -9.62 -3.09 -18.41
N VAL A 398 -9.12 -4.29 -18.14
CA VAL A 398 -7.71 -4.60 -18.07
C VAL A 398 -7.35 -5.67 -19.10
N GLU A 399 -6.32 -5.39 -19.89
CA GLU A 399 -5.77 -6.32 -20.87
C GLU A 399 -4.49 -6.97 -20.31
N TRP A 400 -4.32 -8.29 -20.65
CA TRP A 400 -3.11 -9.04 -20.34
C TRP A 400 -2.08 -8.91 -21.45
#